data_8665ccd65c774dea05046447bfb1450f
#
_entry.id   8665ccd65c774dea05046447bfb1450f
#
_cell.length_a   1.000
_cell.length_b   1.000
_cell.length_c   1.000
_cell.angle_alpha   90.00
_cell.angle_beta   90.00
_cell.angle_gamma   90.00
#
_symmetry.space_group_name_H-M   'P 1'
#
loop_
_entity.id
_entity.type
_entity.pdbx_description
1 polymer ?
#
loop_
_entity_poly.entity_id
_entity_poly.type
_entity_poly.pdbx_seq_one_letter_code
_entity_poly.pdbx_strand_id
1 'polypeptide(L)'
;MSELDDFLTPTLARQLEAEKALINGDPGPRLAFWSTQEPVTIFGADRTTIGSEEVTQAFHWLATRFSDLTDYRFELVTAGASGDLAYTLGYEHFTVSIDGGPVAPHTLRVTHLYRHEDGEWKIIHRHADRPPTRPPGSADPSTE
;
A
#
# COMPACT_ATOMS: atom_id res chain seq x y z
N MET A 1 19.65 -17.37 -5.22
CA MET A 1 18.63 -16.32 -5.21
C MET A 1 19.22 -15.08 -4.59
N SER A 2 18.90 -13.93 -5.09
CA SER A 2 19.41 -12.69 -4.52
C SER A 2 18.65 -12.30 -3.27
N GLU A 3 19.25 -11.46 -2.46
CA GLU A 3 18.59 -10.88 -1.28
C GLU A 3 17.28 -10.17 -1.68
N LEU A 4 17.32 -9.46 -2.81
CA LEU A 4 16.14 -8.79 -3.33
C LEU A 4 15.02 -9.78 -3.68
N ASP A 5 15.37 -10.86 -4.38
CA ASP A 5 14.36 -11.85 -4.77
C ASP A 5 13.75 -12.55 -3.55
N ASP A 6 14.56 -12.85 -2.54
CA ASP A 6 14.10 -13.50 -1.31
C ASP A 6 13.09 -12.62 -0.56
N PHE A 7 13.26 -11.31 -0.62
CA PHE A 7 12.31 -10.36 -0.09
C PHE A 7 11.08 -10.22 -0.99
N LEU A 8 11.32 -9.97 -2.27
CA LEU A 8 10.30 -9.44 -3.17
C LEU A 8 9.21 -10.45 -3.53
N THR A 9 9.60 -11.69 -3.81
CA THR A 9 8.66 -12.71 -4.28
C THR A 9 7.53 -12.99 -3.28
N PRO A 10 7.83 -13.34 -2.01
CA PRO A 10 6.73 -13.56 -1.05
C PRO A 10 6.02 -12.26 -0.67
N THR A 11 6.72 -11.14 -0.68
CA THR A 11 6.15 -9.86 -0.28
C THR A 11 5.08 -9.37 -1.26
N LEU A 12 5.36 -9.43 -2.57
CA LEU A 12 4.38 -9.00 -3.57
C LEU A 12 3.11 -9.85 -3.53
N ALA A 13 3.26 -11.17 -3.34
CA ALA A 13 2.11 -12.07 -3.23
C ALA A 13 1.27 -11.72 -2.00
N ARG A 14 1.92 -11.48 -0.87
CA ARG A 14 1.25 -11.15 0.38
C ARG A 14 0.58 -9.78 0.32
N GLN A 15 1.23 -8.81 -0.31
CA GLN A 15 0.67 -7.47 -0.51
C GLN A 15 -0.59 -7.53 -1.36
N LEU A 16 -0.56 -8.28 -2.45
CA LEU A 16 -1.72 -8.44 -3.31
C LEU A 16 -2.92 -8.95 -2.51
N GLU A 17 -2.72 -10.00 -1.73
CA GLU A 17 -3.78 -10.58 -0.90
C GLU A 17 -4.30 -9.58 0.14
N ALA A 18 -3.39 -8.89 0.85
CA ALA A 18 -3.75 -7.96 1.91
C ALA A 18 -4.51 -6.74 1.39
N GLU A 19 -4.07 -6.18 0.26
CA GLU A 19 -4.71 -4.99 -0.30
C GLU A 19 -6.06 -5.31 -0.92
N LYS A 20 -6.19 -6.43 -1.61
CA LYS A 20 -7.48 -6.87 -2.14
C LYS A 20 -8.49 -7.09 -1.00
N ALA A 21 -8.06 -7.70 0.09
CA ALA A 21 -8.93 -7.93 1.24
C ALA A 21 -9.41 -6.62 1.86
N LEU A 22 -8.48 -5.68 2.12
CA LEU A 22 -8.82 -4.39 2.72
C LEU A 22 -9.82 -3.63 1.85
N ILE A 23 -9.53 -3.53 0.56
CA ILE A 23 -10.35 -2.77 -0.38
C ILE A 23 -11.71 -3.45 -0.60
N ASN A 24 -11.86 -4.68 -0.16
CA ASN A 24 -13.14 -5.39 -0.17
C ASN A 24 -13.76 -5.52 1.23
N GLY A 25 -13.31 -4.71 2.17
CA GLY A 25 -13.94 -4.60 3.50
C GLY A 25 -13.33 -5.47 4.59
N ASP A 26 -12.24 -6.18 4.33
CA ASP A 26 -11.60 -7.07 5.31
C ASP A 26 -10.20 -6.57 5.69
N PRO A 27 -10.02 -6.00 6.89
CA PRO A 27 -8.71 -5.49 7.31
C PRO A 27 -7.76 -6.58 7.83
N GLY A 28 -8.22 -7.81 8.03
CA GLY A 28 -7.47 -8.87 8.70
C GLY A 28 -6.09 -9.16 8.08
N PRO A 29 -6.02 -9.47 6.77
CA PRO A 29 -4.71 -9.76 6.15
C PRO A 29 -3.74 -8.59 6.21
N ARG A 30 -4.21 -7.35 6.09
CA ARG A 30 -3.34 -6.17 6.21
C ARG A 30 -2.84 -6.01 7.63
N LEU A 31 -3.70 -6.21 8.63
CA LEU A 31 -3.30 -6.17 10.03
C LEU A 31 -2.21 -7.21 10.32
N ALA A 32 -2.32 -8.40 9.74
CA ALA A 32 -1.33 -9.45 9.93
C ALA A 32 0.00 -9.14 9.22
N PHE A 33 -0.03 -8.38 8.12
CA PHE A 33 1.16 -8.04 7.34
C PHE A 33 1.94 -6.86 7.93
N TRP A 34 1.28 -5.96 8.65
CA TRP A 34 1.92 -4.80 9.25
C TRP A 34 2.59 -5.16 10.56
N SER A 35 3.72 -4.50 10.84
CA SER A 35 4.40 -4.63 12.13
C SER A 35 3.56 -4.01 13.23
N THR A 36 3.64 -4.58 14.43
CA THR A 36 3.12 -3.98 15.65
C THR A 36 4.21 -3.39 16.53
N GLN A 37 5.47 -3.47 16.07
CA GLN A 37 6.63 -2.92 16.79
C GLN A 37 6.91 -1.51 16.29
N GLU A 38 6.97 -0.55 17.21
CA GLU A 38 7.26 0.84 16.83
C GLU A 38 8.67 0.99 16.28
N PRO A 39 8.93 1.95 15.37
CA PRO A 39 7.95 2.90 14.82
C PRO A 39 7.19 2.31 13.63
N VAL A 40 5.90 2.62 13.55
CA VAL A 40 5.06 2.34 12.38
C VAL A 40 4.26 3.60 12.04
N THR A 41 4.17 3.93 10.75
CA THR A 41 3.56 5.19 10.31
C THR A 41 2.89 5.04 8.95
N ILE A 42 1.88 5.89 8.70
CA ILE A 42 1.24 6.00 7.38
C ILE A 42 1.07 7.47 7.02
N PHE A 43 1.54 7.83 5.83
CA PHE A 43 1.17 9.08 5.17
C PHE A 43 0.19 8.70 4.07
N GLY A 44 -1.07 8.66 4.40
CA GLY A 44 -2.12 8.30 3.45
C GLY A 44 -2.58 9.48 2.63
N ALA A 45 -3.36 9.20 1.57
CA ALA A 45 -3.87 10.24 0.69
C ALA A 45 -4.79 11.22 1.45
N ASP A 46 -5.45 10.75 2.50
CA ASP A 46 -6.46 11.55 3.20
C ASP A 46 -6.15 11.78 4.67
N ARG A 47 -5.17 11.08 5.26
CA ARG A 47 -4.84 11.27 6.68
C ARG A 47 -3.45 10.75 7.02
N THR A 48 -2.89 11.31 8.08
CA THR A 48 -1.61 10.88 8.67
C THR A 48 -1.89 10.05 9.91
N THR A 49 -1.16 8.94 10.05
CA THR A 49 -1.36 8.00 11.16
C THR A 49 0.02 7.64 11.73
N ILE A 50 0.18 7.77 13.05
CA ILE A 50 1.45 7.55 13.73
C ILE A 50 1.24 6.58 14.88
N GLY A 51 2.01 5.48 14.89
CA GLY A 51 1.97 4.48 15.94
C GLY A 51 1.06 3.31 15.64
N SER A 52 1.41 2.16 16.20
CA SER A 52 0.72 0.89 15.95
C SER A 52 -0.77 0.94 16.28
N GLU A 53 -1.13 1.59 17.38
CA GLU A 53 -2.54 1.68 17.78
C GLU A 53 -3.35 2.48 16.77
N GLU A 54 -2.86 3.65 16.36
CA GLU A 54 -3.54 4.47 15.34
C GLU A 54 -3.59 3.77 13.99
N VAL A 55 -2.53 3.07 13.63
CA VAL A 55 -2.49 2.30 12.36
C VAL A 55 -3.57 1.23 12.37
N THR A 56 -3.71 0.49 13.46
CA THR A 56 -4.74 -0.54 13.60
C THR A 56 -6.14 0.07 13.45
N GLN A 57 -6.40 1.17 14.14
CA GLN A 57 -7.67 1.87 14.04
C GLN A 57 -7.94 2.37 12.62
N ALA A 58 -6.91 2.88 11.95
CA ALA A 58 -7.02 3.37 10.58
C ALA A 58 -7.42 2.24 9.62
N PHE A 59 -6.88 1.03 9.78
CA PHE A 59 -7.23 -0.09 8.92
C PHE A 59 -8.69 -0.52 9.09
N HIS A 60 -9.18 -0.55 10.31
CA HIS A 60 -10.59 -0.84 10.56
C HIS A 60 -11.48 0.23 9.92
N TRP A 61 -11.10 1.49 10.07
CA TRP A 61 -11.86 2.59 9.47
C TRP A 61 -11.84 2.52 7.93
N LEU A 62 -10.67 2.30 7.33
CA LEU A 62 -10.54 2.21 5.88
C LEU A 62 -11.40 1.08 5.31
N ALA A 63 -11.43 -0.06 5.98
CA ALA A 63 -12.21 -1.20 5.52
C ALA A 63 -13.71 -0.89 5.44
N THR A 64 -14.20 0.06 6.24
CA THR A 64 -15.61 0.45 6.19
C THR A 64 -15.94 1.35 4.99
N ARG A 65 -14.92 1.95 4.37
CA ARG A 65 -15.13 2.88 3.26
C ARG A 65 -15.24 2.21 1.90
N PHE A 66 -14.67 1.01 1.76
CA PHE A 66 -14.52 0.36 0.45
C PHE A 66 -15.50 -0.79 0.29
N SER A 67 -16.08 -0.90 -0.92
CA SER A 67 -16.96 -2.00 -1.28
C SER A 67 -16.94 -2.22 -2.79
N ASP A 68 -17.44 -3.38 -3.22
CA ASP A 68 -17.64 -3.71 -4.63
C ASP A 68 -16.34 -3.63 -5.44
N LEU A 69 -15.27 -4.18 -4.89
CA LEU A 69 -14.01 -4.28 -5.60
C LEU A 69 -14.17 -5.19 -6.81
N THR A 70 -13.80 -4.70 -7.99
CA THR A 70 -13.83 -5.48 -9.23
C THR A 70 -12.46 -5.76 -9.80
N ASP A 71 -11.45 -4.96 -9.40
CA ASP A 71 -10.12 -5.05 -9.99
C ASP A 71 -9.09 -4.42 -9.07
N TYR A 72 -7.95 -5.07 -8.88
CA TYR A 72 -6.79 -4.52 -8.17
C TYR A 72 -5.51 -5.00 -8.84
N ARG A 73 -4.59 -4.07 -9.06
CA ARG A 73 -3.28 -4.38 -9.63
C ARG A 73 -2.22 -3.49 -9.01
N PHE A 74 -1.07 -4.07 -8.64
CA PHE A 74 0.09 -3.30 -8.22
C PHE A 74 1.13 -3.32 -9.34
N GLU A 75 1.54 -2.13 -9.75
CA GLU A 75 2.57 -1.94 -10.77
C GLU A 75 3.86 -1.54 -10.07
N LEU A 76 4.80 -2.48 -9.94
CA LEU A 76 6.08 -2.21 -9.27
C LEU A 76 6.97 -1.35 -10.18
N VAL A 77 7.47 -0.24 -9.63
CA VAL A 77 8.44 0.62 -10.32
C VAL A 77 9.86 0.21 -9.94
N THR A 78 10.14 0.08 -8.64
CA THR A 78 11.44 -0.35 -8.16
C THR A 78 11.35 -0.88 -6.74
N ALA A 79 12.36 -1.65 -6.34
CA ALA A 79 12.45 -2.23 -5.01
C ALA A 79 13.90 -2.42 -4.61
N GLY A 80 14.15 -2.50 -3.32
CA GLY A 80 15.48 -2.79 -2.79
C GLY A 80 15.38 -3.48 -1.44
N ALA A 81 16.43 -4.24 -1.10
CA ALA A 81 16.53 -4.90 0.20
C ALA A 81 17.99 -4.93 0.64
N SER A 82 18.24 -4.64 1.92
CA SER A 82 19.56 -4.70 2.50
C SER A 82 19.45 -4.95 4.01
N GLY A 83 19.97 -6.09 4.47
CA GLY A 83 19.84 -6.47 5.87
C GLY A 83 18.39 -6.65 6.27
N ASP A 84 17.97 -5.95 7.32
CA ASP A 84 16.63 -6.06 7.86
C ASP A 84 15.64 -5.02 7.29
N LEU A 85 16.06 -4.23 6.29
CA LEU A 85 15.22 -3.20 5.70
C LEU A 85 15.03 -3.43 4.21
N ALA A 86 13.85 -3.08 3.73
CA ALA A 86 13.52 -3.17 2.31
C ALA A 86 12.50 -2.09 1.95
N TYR A 87 12.33 -1.86 0.65
CA TYR A 87 11.32 -0.93 0.17
C TYR A 87 10.74 -1.39 -1.16
N THR A 88 9.52 -0.95 -1.44
CA THR A 88 8.91 -1.03 -2.76
C THR A 88 8.33 0.32 -3.12
N LEU A 89 8.43 0.69 -4.40
CA LEU A 89 7.77 1.87 -4.97
C LEU A 89 6.96 1.42 -6.17
N GLY A 90 5.71 1.88 -6.25
CA GLY A 90 4.88 1.51 -7.37
C GLY A 90 3.56 2.25 -7.40
N TYR A 91 2.67 1.75 -8.25
CA TYR A 91 1.31 2.27 -8.37
C TYR A 91 0.32 1.19 -8.02
N GLU A 92 -0.71 1.56 -7.26
CA GLU A 92 -1.88 0.72 -7.09
C GLU A 92 -2.98 1.22 -8.01
N HIS A 93 -3.54 0.29 -8.79
CA HIS A 93 -4.67 0.56 -9.68
C HIS A 93 -5.83 -0.32 -9.23
N PHE A 94 -6.94 0.28 -8.85
CA PHE A 94 -8.07 -0.50 -8.36
C PHE A 94 -9.39 0.18 -8.72
N THR A 95 -10.42 -0.65 -8.89
CA THR A 95 -11.76 -0.20 -9.23
C THR A 95 -12.70 -0.63 -8.13
N VAL A 96 -13.32 0.33 -7.47
CA VAL A 96 -14.03 0.09 -6.21
C VAL A 96 -15.03 1.23 -5.95
N SER A 97 -16.01 0.97 -5.10
CA SER A 97 -16.86 2.02 -4.52
C SER A 97 -16.24 2.53 -3.23
N ILE A 98 -16.18 3.85 -3.08
CA ILE A 98 -15.68 4.50 -1.86
C ILE A 98 -16.85 5.26 -1.23
N ASP A 99 -17.12 5.00 0.06
CA ASP A 99 -18.16 5.66 0.85
C ASP A 99 -19.56 5.58 0.18
N GLY A 100 -19.83 4.44 -0.46
CA GLY A 100 -21.13 4.23 -1.12
C GLY A 100 -21.28 4.95 -2.43
N GLY A 101 -20.23 5.59 -2.95
CA GLY A 101 -20.26 6.26 -4.24
C GLY A 101 -20.22 5.28 -5.41
N PRO A 102 -20.12 5.79 -6.64
CA PRO A 102 -20.08 4.90 -7.81
C PRO A 102 -18.80 4.07 -7.82
N VAL A 103 -18.89 2.87 -8.37
CA VAL A 103 -17.70 2.04 -8.64
C VAL A 103 -16.90 2.75 -9.72
N ALA A 104 -15.64 3.06 -9.41
CA ALA A 104 -14.80 3.86 -10.30
C ALA A 104 -13.34 3.46 -10.15
N PRO A 105 -12.52 3.70 -11.19
CA PRO A 105 -11.09 3.41 -11.12
C PRO A 105 -10.33 4.47 -10.30
N HIS A 106 -9.34 4.01 -9.55
CA HIS A 106 -8.47 4.84 -8.73
C HIS A 106 -7.03 4.43 -8.95
N THR A 107 -6.11 5.40 -8.82
CA THR A 107 -4.68 5.14 -8.88
C THR A 107 -4.00 5.88 -7.73
N LEU A 108 -3.10 5.18 -7.03
CA LEU A 108 -2.27 5.77 -5.98
C LEU A 108 -0.81 5.50 -6.28
N ARG A 109 0.05 6.48 -5.96
CA ARG A 109 1.49 6.26 -5.88
C ARG A 109 1.76 5.72 -4.49
N VAL A 110 2.52 4.63 -4.39
CA VAL A 110 2.71 3.93 -3.12
C VAL A 110 4.17 3.63 -2.87
N THR A 111 4.65 4.04 -1.71
CA THR A 111 5.95 3.64 -1.17
C THR A 111 5.68 2.84 0.09
N HIS A 112 6.25 1.64 0.18
CA HIS A 112 6.26 0.85 1.41
C HIS A 112 7.70 0.68 1.89
N LEU A 113 7.90 0.80 3.20
CA LEU A 113 9.11 0.36 3.87
C LEU A 113 8.80 -0.89 4.68
N TYR A 114 9.72 -1.84 4.68
CA TYR A 114 9.57 -3.12 5.37
C TYR A 114 10.72 -3.37 6.31
N ARG A 115 10.44 -4.07 7.39
CA ARG A 115 11.47 -4.56 8.33
C ARG A 115 11.32 -6.07 8.48
N HIS A 116 12.45 -6.77 8.49
CA HIS A 116 12.48 -8.20 8.71
C HIS A 116 12.38 -8.46 10.20
N GLU A 117 11.31 -9.13 10.63
CA GLU A 117 11.01 -9.41 12.04
C GLU A 117 10.60 -10.86 12.19
N ASP A 118 11.27 -11.59 13.09
CA ASP A 118 10.88 -12.96 13.43
C ASP A 118 10.67 -13.86 12.20
N GLY A 119 11.57 -13.74 11.22
CA GLY A 119 11.53 -14.54 10.00
C GLY A 119 10.55 -14.05 8.94
N GLU A 120 9.89 -12.91 9.15
CA GLU A 120 8.92 -12.36 8.20
C GLU A 120 9.21 -10.91 7.88
N TRP A 121 8.91 -10.52 6.64
CA TRP A 121 8.92 -9.11 6.26
C TRP A 121 7.58 -8.47 6.65
N LYS A 122 7.66 -7.39 7.43
CA LYS A 122 6.47 -6.64 7.89
C LYS A 122 6.55 -5.21 7.38
N ILE A 123 5.42 -4.63 7.03
CA ILE A 123 5.37 -3.22 6.63
C ILE A 123 5.49 -2.35 7.88
N ILE A 124 6.33 -1.32 7.82
CA ILE A 124 6.51 -0.34 8.89
C ILE A 124 6.13 1.06 8.47
N HIS A 125 6.01 1.30 7.16
CA HIS A 125 5.61 2.61 6.64
C HIS A 125 4.94 2.46 5.28
N ARG A 126 3.89 3.23 5.08
CA ARG A 126 3.24 3.40 3.78
C ARG A 126 3.06 4.89 3.53
N HIS A 127 3.47 5.35 2.36
CA HIS A 127 3.14 6.67 1.84
C HIS A 127 2.37 6.47 0.54
N ALA A 128 1.15 6.94 0.52
CA ALA A 128 0.29 6.82 -0.66
C ALA A 128 -0.37 8.16 -0.95
N ASP A 129 -0.33 8.56 -2.22
CA ASP A 129 -1.01 9.76 -2.67
C ASP A 129 -1.56 9.55 -4.08
N ARG A 130 -2.37 10.49 -4.54
CA ARG A 130 -2.88 10.47 -5.91
C ARG A 130 -1.84 11.09 -6.82
N PRO A 131 -1.58 10.48 -8.01
CA PRO A 131 -0.67 11.09 -8.97
C PRO A 131 -1.17 12.48 -9.34
N PRO A 132 -0.27 13.44 -9.58
CA PRO A 132 -0.69 14.75 -10.02
C PRO A 132 -1.41 14.66 -11.37
N THR A 133 -2.46 15.44 -11.53
CA THR A 133 -3.15 15.59 -12.81
C THR A 133 -2.51 16.76 -13.56
N ARG A 134 -2.55 16.67 -14.90
CA ARG A 134 -2.03 17.76 -15.73
C ARG A 134 -3.18 18.42 -16.48
N PRO A 135 -3.14 19.77 -16.58
CA PRO A 135 -4.08 20.45 -17.46
C PRO A 135 -3.90 19.99 -18.92
N PRO A 136 -4.96 20.01 -19.73
CA PRO A 136 -4.82 19.71 -21.16
C PRO A 136 -3.74 20.58 -21.80
N GLY A 137 -2.88 19.97 -22.62
CA GLY A 137 -1.80 20.68 -23.33
C GLY A 137 -0.56 20.96 -22.50
N SER A 138 -0.49 20.50 -21.25
CA SER A 138 0.71 20.66 -20.45
C SER A 138 1.82 19.69 -20.91
N ALA A 139 3.06 19.97 -20.50
CA ALA A 139 4.20 19.13 -20.85
C ALA A 139 4.05 17.72 -20.30
N ASP A 140 4.70 16.76 -20.95
CA ASP A 140 4.75 15.38 -20.49
C ASP A 140 5.45 15.30 -19.12
N PRO A 141 4.87 14.61 -18.12
CA PRO A 141 5.49 14.50 -16.81
C PRO A 141 6.86 13.83 -16.83
N SER A 142 7.14 13.03 -17.84
CA SER A 142 8.46 12.40 -17.97
C SER A 142 9.57 13.40 -18.26
N THR A 143 9.25 14.63 -18.60
CA THR A 143 10.22 15.71 -18.84
C THR A 143 10.57 16.52 -17.60
N GLU A 144 9.96 16.23 -16.48
CA GLU A 144 10.18 16.94 -15.23
C GLU A 144 11.34 16.37 -14.43
#